data_64d3e87f77d49e04975aae5cf4ba2c2f
#
_entry.id   64d3e87f77d49e04975aae5cf4ba2c2f
#
_cell.length_a   1.000
_cell.length_b   1.000
_cell.length_c   1.000
_cell.angle_alpha   90.00
_cell.angle_beta   90.00
_cell.angle_gamma   90.00
#
_symmetry.space_group_name_H-M   'P 1'
#
loop_
_entity.id
_entity.type
_entity.pdbx_description
1 polymer ?
#
loop_
_entity_poly.entity_id
_entity_poly.type
_entity_poly.pdbx_seq_one_letter_code
_entity_poly.pdbx_strand_id
1 'polypeptide(L)'
;MKNTHLVFASVLLGGLACAPDTRSPLSAAFEPDTPAAAVGLARASTSGTHGQRLTAVTGAGAGIVNVTPTAADDGTFAAQIEVNAHGLPPETTFSVERSPDLVPDGVCTNPAWVPFGVTFTTSAGGAGAAHIDFHRGAPFLSGVSFDVRFRVVGPGAELQTGCFTVTVK
;
A
#
# COMPACT_ATOMS: atom_id res chain seq x y z
N MET A 1 -6.62 60.87 -4.25
CA MET A 1 -5.42 61.60 -4.72
C MET A 1 -4.19 60.81 -4.35
N LYS A 2 -3.48 60.39 -5.30
CA LYS A 2 -2.08 60.09 -5.60
C LYS A 2 -1.93 58.71 -6.27
N ASN A 3 -1.75 58.85 -7.57
CA ASN A 3 -1.17 57.85 -8.48
C ASN A 3 0.28 57.62 -8.11
N THR A 4 0.77 56.42 -8.31
CA THR A 4 2.15 56.26 -8.71
C THR A 4 2.28 55.07 -9.62
N HIS A 5 2.88 55.35 -10.74
CA HIS A 5 3.13 54.56 -11.93
C HIS A 5 4.29 53.58 -11.79
N LEU A 6 4.23 52.61 -12.69
CA LEU A 6 5.29 52.03 -13.50
C LEU A 6 6.48 51.36 -12.80
N VAL A 7 6.83 50.14 -13.30
CA VAL A 7 7.88 49.94 -14.30
C VAL A 7 7.85 48.53 -14.87
N PHE A 8 7.84 48.45 -16.19
CA PHE A 8 8.13 47.27 -16.99
C PHE A 8 9.61 46.85 -16.85
N ALA A 9 9.86 45.55 -16.79
CA ALA A 9 11.14 45.02 -17.16
C ALA A 9 10.94 43.72 -17.97
N SER A 10 11.08 43.87 -19.26
CA SER A 10 11.27 42.79 -20.24
C SER A 10 12.69 42.27 -20.11
N VAL A 11 12.92 40.99 -20.02
CA VAL A 11 14.19 40.34 -20.27
C VAL A 11 14.02 39.17 -21.22
N LEU A 12 14.83 39.25 -22.24
CA LEU A 12 14.99 38.48 -23.46
C LEU A 12 15.39 37.02 -23.25
N LEU A 13 14.89 36.21 -24.17
CA LEU A 13 15.47 35.10 -24.94
C LEU A 13 16.81 34.46 -24.44
N GLY A 14 16.74 33.18 -24.23
CA GLY A 14 17.87 32.25 -24.31
C GLY A 14 17.37 30.93 -24.90
N GLY A 15 17.43 30.81 -26.23
CA GLY A 15 17.16 29.56 -26.93
C GLY A 15 18.30 28.58 -26.71
N LEU A 16 18.05 27.41 -26.18
CA LEU A 16 18.93 26.24 -26.25
C LEU A 16 18.26 25.21 -27.17
N ALA A 17 18.84 25.12 -28.37
CA ALA A 17 18.54 24.10 -29.36
C ALA A 17 19.03 22.74 -28.83
N CYS A 18 18.10 21.83 -28.48
CA CYS A 18 18.41 20.42 -28.33
C CYS A 18 18.38 19.76 -29.70
N ALA A 19 19.50 19.17 -30.11
CA ALA A 19 19.65 18.36 -31.31
C ALA A 19 18.75 17.10 -31.23
N PRO A 20 18.14 16.65 -32.34
CA PRO A 20 17.39 15.40 -32.36
C PRO A 20 18.34 14.20 -32.34
N ASP A 21 18.27 13.40 -31.32
CA ASP A 21 18.96 12.11 -31.22
C ASP A 21 18.24 11.11 -32.13
N THR A 22 18.79 10.88 -33.32
CA THR A 22 18.33 9.88 -34.26
C THR A 22 18.74 8.48 -33.79
N ARG A 23 18.04 7.91 -32.83
CA ARG A 23 18.10 6.46 -32.57
C ARG A 23 16.94 5.78 -33.26
N SER A 24 17.27 4.89 -34.18
CA SER A 24 16.36 4.03 -34.93
C SER A 24 15.41 3.29 -34.00
N PRO A 25 14.10 3.26 -34.27
CA PRO A 25 13.20 2.37 -33.56
C PRO A 25 13.45 0.94 -34.02
N LEU A 26 13.96 0.10 -33.12
CA LEU A 26 13.84 -1.35 -33.25
C LEU A 26 12.37 -1.67 -33.24
N SER A 27 11.82 -2.03 -34.42
CA SER A 27 10.50 -2.66 -34.53
C SER A 27 10.54 -4.00 -33.81
N ALA A 28 10.19 -4.01 -32.53
CA ALA A 28 9.73 -5.21 -31.88
C ALA A 28 8.28 -5.44 -32.32
N ALA A 29 8.05 -6.45 -33.13
CA ALA A 29 6.72 -6.94 -33.45
C ALA A 29 6.01 -7.30 -32.13
N PHE A 30 4.98 -6.53 -31.80
CA PHE A 30 4.10 -6.82 -30.66
C PHE A 30 3.16 -7.93 -31.13
N GLU A 31 3.45 -9.18 -30.76
CA GLU A 31 2.44 -10.23 -30.77
C GLU A 31 1.41 -9.91 -29.68
N PRO A 32 0.11 -10.02 -29.94
CA PRO A 32 -0.91 -9.85 -28.93
C PRO A 32 -0.87 -11.04 -28.00
N ASP A 33 -0.17 -10.89 -26.88
CA ASP A 33 -0.22 -11.85 -25.79
C ASP A 33 -1.64 -11.90 -25.24
N THR A 34 -2.25 -13.06 -25.43
CA THR A 34 -3.44 -13.50 -24.70
C THR A 34 -3.21 -13.24 -23.21
N PRO A 35 -4.15 -12.61 -22.48
CA PRO A 35 -3.97 -12.43 -21.04
C PRO A 35 -3.98 -13.79 -20.38
N ALA A 36 -2.79 -14.34 -20.16
CA ALA A 36 -2.62 -15.44 -19.22
C ALA A 36 -3.10 -14.93 -17.87
N ALA A 37 -4.17 -15.55 -17.36
CA ALA A 37 -4.62 -15.31 -16.01
C ALA A 37 -3.40 -15.43 -15.11
N ALA A 38 -2.95 -14.30 -14.58
CA ALA A 38 -1.89 -14.27 -13.58
C ALA A 38 -2.43 -14.97 -12.33
N VAL A 39 -2.23 -16.27 -12.28
CA VAL A 39 -2.28 -17.01 -11.03
C VAL A 39 -1.13 -16.45 -10.21
N GLY A 40 -1.45 -15.48 -9.36
CA GLY A 40 -0.50 -14.90 -8.42
C GLY A 40 -0.06 -16.00 -7.46
N LEU A 41 1.02 -16.69 -7.80
CA LEU A 41 1.75 -17.48 -6.85
C LEU A 41 2.24 -16.54 -5.75
N ALA A 42 1.52 -16.51 -4.64
CA ALA A 42 1.98 -15.89 -3.42
C ALA A 42 3.32 -16.56 -3.07
N ARG A 43 4.44 -15.89 -3.39
CA ARG A 43 5.74 -16.33 -2.94
C ARG A 43 5.74 -16.23 -1.43
N ALA A 44 5.80 -17.36 -0.75
CA ALA A 44 6.14 -17.44 0.66
C ALA A 44 7.51 -16.79 0.83
N SER A 45 7.52 -15.52 1.27
CA SER A 45 8.75 -14.79 1.56
C SER A 45 9.16 -15.16 2.99
N THR A 46 10.09 -16.09 3.10
CA THR A 46 10.76 -16.39 4.35
C THR A 46 11.55 -15.16 4.79
N SER A 47 11.14 -14.54 5.91
CA SER A 47 11.88 -13.54 6.71
C SER A 47 12.15 -12.14 6.13
N GLY A 48 11.24 -11.58 5.33
CA GLY A 48 11.37 -10.20 4.81
C GLY A 48 10.14 -9.34 5.08
N THR A 49 10.21 -8.06 4.72
CA THR A 49 9.04 -7.18 4.64
C THR A 49 8.09 -7.68 3.55
N HIS A 50 6.83 -7.83 3.89
CA HIS A 50 5.76 -8.20 2.96
C HIS A 50 5.02 -6.93 2.54
N GLY A 51 5.26 -6.47 1.31
CA GLY A 51 4.51 -5.37 0.71
C GLY A 51 3.27 -5.89 0.01
N GLN A 52 2.08 -5.45 0.44
CA GLN A 52 0.79 -5.85 -0.13
C GLN A 52 0.01 -4.65 -0.63
N ARG A 53 -0.47 -4.72 -1.86
CA ARG A 53 -1.26 -3.65 -2.46
C ARG A 53 -2.66 -3.60 -1.87
N LEU A 54 -3.11 -2.41 -1.50
CA LEU A 54 -4.50 -2.09 -1.16
C LEU A 54 -5.24 -1.67 -2.44
N THR A 55 -6.36 -2.30 -2.71
CA THR A 55 -7.26 -1.99 -3.82
C THR A 55 -8.65 -1.66 -3.31
N ALA A 56 -9.34 -0.75 -3.99
CA ALA A 56 -10.69 -0.36 -3.60
C ALA A 56 -11.68 -1.51 -3.78
N VAL A 57 -12.43 -1.81 -2.72
CA VAL A 57 -13.61 -2.69 -2.72
C VAL A 57 -14.86 -1.84 -2.87
N THR A 58 -14.90 -0.71 -2.18
CA THR A 58 -15.94 0.31 -2.34
C THR A 58 -15.30 1.70 -2.39
N GLY A 59 -15.95 2.64 -3.08
CA GLY A 59 -15.43 3.98 -3.26
C GLY A 59 -14.21 4.04 -4.18
N ALA A 60 -13.27 4.93 -3.86
CA ALA A 60 -12.04 5.13 -4.61
C ALA A 60 -10.83 5.07 -3.66
N GLY A 61 -9.65 4.90 -4.24
CA GLY A 61 -8.39 4.92 -3.54
C GLY A 61 -7.53 3.69 -3.81
N ALA A 62 -6.29 3.76 -3.41
CA ALA A 62 -5.32 2.69 -3.47
C ALA A 62 -4.27 2.89 -2.37
N GLY A 63 -3.40 1.90 -2.19
CA GLY A 63 -2.33 2.01 -1.21
C GLY A 63 -1.44 0.78 -1.15
N ILE A 64 -0.66 0.72 -0.07
CA ILE A 64 0.20 -0.40 0.25
C ILE A 64 0.20 -0.63 1.77
N VAL A 65 0.22 -1.89 2.17
CA VAL A 65 0.53 -2.32 3.54
C VAL A 65 1.87 -3.03 3.50
N ASN A 66 2.82 -2.58 4.30
CA ASN A 66 4.09 -3.26 4.53
C ASN A 66 4.04 -3.92 5.90
N VAL A 67 4.25 -5.23 5.95
CA VAL A 67 4.35 -6.00 7.20
C VAL A 67 5.77 -6.50 7.33
N THR A 68 6.45 -6.08 8.39
CA THR A 68 7.81 -6.49 8.73
C THR A 68 7.78 -7.29 10.02
N PRO A 69 7.75 -8.64 9.96
CA PRO A 69 7.84 -9.47 11.16
C PRO A 69 9.15 -9.21 11.89
N THR A 70 9.06 -9.02 13.18
CA THR A 70 10.21 -8.86 14.09
C THR A 70 10.25 -10.01 15.09
N ALA A 71 11.43 -10.33 15.60
CA ALA A 71 11.54 -11.27 16.70
C ALA A 71 11.02 -10.61 17.99
N ALA A 72 10.17 -11.32 18.71
CA ALA A 72 9.81 -10.94 20.08
C ALA A 72 10.63 -11.78 21.08
N ASP A 73 11.02 -11.19 22.20
CA ASP A 73 11.86 -11.85 23.21
C ASP A 73 11.18 -13.06 23.85
N ASP A 74 9.86 -13.11 23.82
CA ASP A 74 9.03 -14.20 24.35
C ASP A 74 8.71 -15.28 23.30
N GLY A 75 9.26 -15.18 22.09
CA GLY A 75 9.02 -16.13 21.00
C GLY A 75 7.62 -16.04 20.40
N THR A 76 6.90 -14.96 20.61
CA THR A 76 5.59 -14.72 20.02
C THR A 76 5.66 -13.80 18.81
N PHE A 77 4.52 -13.56 18.14
CA PHE A 77 4.48 -12.71 16.96
C PHE A 77 4.60 -11.24 17.30
N ALA A 78 5.61 -10.61 16.74
CA ALA A 78 5.72 -9.16 16.66
C ALA A 78 5.91 -8.71 15.22
N ALA A 79 5.39 -7.54 14.87
CA ALA A 79 5.55 -6.95 13.54
C ALA A 79 5.41 -5.44 13.59
N GLN A 80 6.18 -4.77 12.73
CA GLN A 80 5.91 -3.39 12.34
C GLN A 80 5.06 -3.40 11.09
N ILE A 81 3.94 -2.66 11.12
CA ILE A 81 2.99 -2.59 10.02
C ILE A 81 2.85 -1.13 9.63
N GLU A 82 3.14 -0.84 8.36
CA GLU A 82 2.99 0.49 7.79
C GLU A 82 1.91 0.46 6.73
N VAL A 83 0.96 1.37 6.83
CA VAL A 83 -0.12 1.56 5.88
C VAL A 83 0.04 2.93 5.24
N ASN A 84 0.06 2.97 3.91
CA ASN A 84 0.04 4.19 3.14
C ASN A 84 -1.10 4.10 2.13
N ALA A 85 -2.02 5.08 2.15
CA ALA A 85 -3.18 5.11 1.28
C ALA A 85 -3.35 6.49 0.65
N HIS A 86 -3.93 6.53 -0.55
CA HIS A 86 -4.17 7.75 -1.31
C HIS A 86 -5.42 7.64 -2.17
N GLY A 87 -5.94 8.78 -2.65
CA GLY A 87 -7.16 8.83 -3.44
C GLY A 87 -8.42 8.48 -2.65
N LEU A 88 -8.34 8.56 -1.32
CA LEU A 88 -9.45 8.42 -0.40
C LEU A 88 -10.23 9.75 -0.27
N PRO A 89 -11.47 9.74 0.27
CA PRO A 89 -12.14 10.96 0.69
C PRO A 89 -11.25 11.85 1.55
N PRO A 90 -11.15 13.15 1.25
CA PRO A 90 -10.30 14.08 2.00
C PRO A 90 -10.83 14.30 3.42
N GLU A 91 -9.93 14.64 4.35
CA GLU A 91 -10.23 15.02 5.74
C GLU A 91 -11.14 14.03 6.46
N THR A 92 -11.01 12.74 6.08
CA THR A 92 -11.85 11.64 6.55
C THR A 92 -11.03 10.66 7.38
N THR A 93 -11.59 10.18 8.48
CA THR A 93 -10.92 9.22 9.37
C THR A 93 -11.21 7.79 8.93
N PHE A 94 -10.15 7.00 8.83
CA PHE A 94 -10.16 5.59 8.46
C PHE A 94 -9.59 4.71 9.57
N SER A 95 -10.15 3.51 9.73
CA SER A 95 -9.65 2.46 10.62
C SER A 95 -8.82 1.46 9.81
N VAL A 96 -7.78 0.92 10.45
CA VAL A 96 -7.00 -0.20 9.92
C VAL A 96 -7.40 -1.48 10.63
N GLU A 97 -7.73 -2.51 9.86
CA GLU A 97 -8.19 -3.78 10.37
C GLU A 97 -7.49 -4.95 9.68
N ARG A 98 -7.49 -6.12 10.31
CA ARG A 98 -6.94 -7.36 9.78
C ARG A 98 -7.94 -8.50 9.89
N SER A 99 -7.79 -9.49 9.01
CA SER A 99 -8.50 -10.78 9.10
C SER A 99 -7.45 -11.90 9.02
N PRO A 100 -6.99 -12.42 10.16
CA PRO A 100 -6.06 -13.54 10.19
C PRO A 100 -6.79 -14.86 9.94
N ASP A 101 -6.11 -15.78 9.25
CA ASP A 101 -6.52 -17.16 9.05
C ASP A 101 -5.38 -18.09 9.50
N LEU A 102 -5.66 -19.03 10.39
CA LEU A 102 -4.64 -19.91 10.95
C LEU A 102 -4.22 -21.05 10.01
N VAL A 103 -4.90 -21.20 8.89
CA VAL A 103 -4.56 -22.19 7.85
C VAL A 103 -3.74 -21.48 6.77
N PRO A 104 -2.42 -21.75 6.65
CA PRO A 104 -1.54 -21.05 5.70
C PRO A 104 -1.62 -21.69 4.30
N ASP A 105 -2.76 -21.65 3.67
CA ASP A 105 -3.03 -22.20 2.33
C ASP A 105 -3.11 -21.15 1.22
N GLY A 106 -2.88 -19.88 1.57
CA GLY A 106 -2.97 -18.74 0.66
C GLY A 106 -4.41 -18.25 0.44
N VAL A 107 -5.39 -18.78 1.18
CA VAL A 107 -6.80 -18.44 1.05
C VAL A 107 -7.36 -17.95 2.38
N CYS A 108 -7.63 -16.66 2.50
CA CYS A 108 -8.22 -16.09 3.71
C CYS A 108 -9.74 -16.32 3.74
N THR A 109 -10.17 -17.38 4.39
CA THR A 109 -11.59 -17.77 4.51
C THR A 109 -12.29 -17.11 5.71
N ASN A 110 -11.52 -16.64 6.69
CA ASN A 110 -12.09 -16.00 7.88
C ASN A 110 -12.83 -14.70 7.49
N PRO A 111 -14.16 -14.62 7.72
CA PRO A 111 -14.94 -13.43 7.40
C PRO A 111 -14.78 -12.30 8.42
N ALA A 112 -14.22 -12.59 9.60
CA ALA A 112 -14.14 -11.64 10.69
C ALA A 112 -13.00 -10.64 10.49
N TRP A 113 -13.31 -9.37 10.68
CA TRP A 113 -12.33 -8.28 10.71
C TRP A 113 -12.08 -7.84 12.15
N VAL A 114 -10.82 -7.71 12.50
CA VAL A 114 -10.37 -7.32 13.83
C VAL A 114 -9.61 -5.99 13.72
N PRO A 115 -10.10 -4.92 14.34
CA PRO A 115 -9.42 -3.64 14.33
C PRO A 115 -8.10 -3.71 15.09
N PHE A 116 -7.11 -2.93 14.63
CA PHE A 116 -5.88 -2.69 15.40
C PHE A 116 -6.08 -1.65 16.52
N GLY A 117 -7.19 -0.92 16.49
CA GLY A 117 -7.40 0.23 17.37
C GLY A 117 -6.66 1.50 16.90
N VAL A 118 -6.09 1.46 15.70
CA VAL A 118 -5.38 2.57 15.07
C VAL A 118 -6.21 3.16 13.95
N THR A 119 -6.27 4.49 13.92
CA THR A 119 -6.94 5.25 12.87
C THR A 119 -5.98 6.29 12.30
N PHE A 120 -6.26 6.75 11.09
CA PHE A 120 -5.61 7.92 10.50
C PHE A 120 -6.64 8.81 9.81
N THR A 121 -6.35 10.10 9.72
CA THR A 121 -7.18 11.05 8.97
C THR A 121 -6.45 11.44 7.71
N THR A 122 -7.14 11.40 6.58
CA THR A 122 -6.59 11.80 5.29
C THR A 122 -6.38 13.31 5.23
N SER A 123 -5.35 13.71 4.48
CA SER A 123 -5.12 15.11 4.12
C SER A 123 -6.22 15.64 3.19
N ALA A 124 -6.20 16.95 2.93
CA ALA A 124 -7.06 17.57 1.91
C ALA A 124 -6.88 16.96 0.50
N GLY A 125 -5.73 16.33 0.23
CA GLY A 125 -5.46 15.59 -1.02
C GLY A 125 -5.88 14.12 -0.98
N GLY A 126 -6.52 13.65 0.09
CA GLY A 126 -6.99 12.26 0.22
C GLY A 126 -5.88 11.24 0.47
N ALA A 127 -4.73 11.67 0.98
CA ALA A 127 -3.63 10.78 1.37
C ALA A 127 -3.56 10.64 2.89
N GLY A 128 -3.22 9.45 3.37
CA GLY A 128 -3.04 9.18 4.79
C GLY A 128 -2.15 7.96 5.04
N ALA A 129 -1.63 7.86 6.26
CA ALA A 129 -0.74 6.79 6.68
C ALA A 129 -0.98 6.40 8.13
N ALA A 130 -0.68 5.14 8.45
CA ALA A 130 -0.65 4.63 9.81
C ALA A 130 0.59 3.78 10.04
N HIS A 131 1.17 3.87 11.24
CA HIS A 131 2.21 2.99 11.73
C HIS A 131 1.68 2.21 12.93
N ILE A 132 1.91 0.91 12.96
CA ILE A 132 1.39 0.00 13.99
C ILE A 132 2.51 -0.91 14.45
N ASP A 133 2.89 -0.80 15.72
CA ASP A 133 3.69 -1.81 16.39
C ASP A 133 2.75 -2.87 16.94
N PHE A 134 2.79 -4.04 16.36
CA PHE A 134 1.86 -5.12 16.66
C PHE A 134 2.55 -6.27 17.39
N HIS A 135 1.92 -6.74 18.44
CA HIS A 135 2.35 -7.92 19.19
C HIS A 135 1.15 -8.84 19.46
N ARG A 136 1.36 -10.15 19.33
CA ARG A 136 0.31 -11.15 19.56
C ARG A 136 0.89 -12.43 20.15
N GLY A 137 0.39 -12.81 21.32
CA GLY A 137 0.72 -14.07 21.97
C GLY A 137 0.16 -15.31 21.26
N ALA A 138 0.18 -16.45 21.94
CA ALA A 138 -0.31 -17.72 21.39
C ALA A 138 -1.68 -17.56 20.69
N PRO A 139 -1.91 -18.29 19.58
CA PRO A 139 -1.13 -19.38 19.02
C PRO A 139 0.00 -18.95 18.06
N PHE A 140 0.29 -17.65 17.94
CA PHE A 140 1.28 -17.09 17.02
C PHE A 140 2.70 -17.19 17.61
N LEU A 141 3.27 -18.39 17.60
CA LEU A 141 4.61 -18.67 18.11
C LEU A 141 5.64 -18.70 16.98
N SER A 142 6.91 -18.51 17.33
CA SER A 142 8.04 -18.58 16.38
C SER A 142 7.98 -19.86 15.54
N GLY A 143 8.17 -19.71 14.23
CA GLY A 143 8.06 -20.77 13.25
C GLY A 143 6.64 -21.08 12.76
N VAL A 144 5.60 -20.57 13.40
CA VAL A 144 4.21 -20.72 12.93
C VAL A 144 3.96 -19.81 11.74
N SER A 145 3.31 -20.33 10.71
CA SER A 145 2.81 -19.56 9.58
C SER A 145 1.29 -19.43 9.65
N PHE A 146 0.78 -18.30 9.21
CA PHE A 146 -0.64 -18.02 9.11
C PHE A 146 -0.91 -17.09 7.93
N ASP A 147 -2.12 -17.12 7.41
CA ASP A 147 -2.55 -16.20 6.38
C ASP A 147 -3.21 -14.97 6.99
N VAL A 148 -3.10 -13.86 6.29
CA VAL A 148 -3.71 -12.60 6.72
C VAL A 148 -4.05 -11.74 5.51
N ARG A 149 -5.09 -10.93 5.66
CA ARG A 149 -5.42 -9.81 4.80
C ARG A 149 -5.71 -8.58 5.63
N PHE A 150 -5.53 -7.43 5.04
CA PHE A 150 -5.76 -6.12 5.69
C PHE A 150 -6.85 -5.35 4.98
N ARG A 151 -7.52 -4.48 5.72
CA ARG A 151 -8.36 -3.45 5.13
C ARG A 151 -8.17 -2.10 5.81
N VAL A 152 -8.43 -1.07 5.02
CA VAL A 152 -8.61 0.31 5.44
C VAL A 152 -10.06 0.64 5.18
N VAL A 153 -10.82 0.99 6.21
CA VAL A 153 -12.26 1.21 6.11
C VAL A 153 -12.67 2.49 6.81
N GLY A 154 -13.54 3.25 6.15
CA GLY A 154 -14.08 4.50 6.66
C GLY A 154 -15.22 5.03 5.79
N PRO A 155 -15.76 6.21 6.12
CA PRO A 155 -16.84 6.82 5.34
C PRO A 155 -16.45 6.97 3.85
N GLY A 156 -17.28 6.37 2.98
CA GLY A 156 -17.17 6.53 1.53
C GLY A 156 -16.11 5.66 0.83
N ALA A 157 -15.27 4.91 1.56
CA ALA A 157 -14.30 4.01 0.93
C ALA A 157 -13.90 2.83 1.81
N GLU A 158 -13.60 1.72 1.14
CA GLU A 158 -12.94 0.54 1.72
C GLU A 158 -11.89 0.03 0.76
N LEU A 159 -10.66 -0.14 1.25
CA LEU A 159 -9.56 -0.76 0.53
C LEU A 159 -9.19 -2.09 1.19
N GLN A 160 -8.84 -3.11 0.40
CA GLN A 160 -8.37 -4.40 0.91
C GLN A 160 -7.10 -4.86 0.20
N THR A 161 -6.28 -5.65 0.93
CA THR A 161 -5.20 -6.45 0.33
C THR A 161 -5.75 -7.79 -0.15
N GLY A 162 -4.99 -8.48 -1.00
CA GLY A 162 -5.10 -9.93 -1.15
C GLY A 162 -4.74 -10.67 0.15
N CYS A 163 -5.01 -11.98 0.15
CA CYS A 163 -4.51 -12.89 1.18
C CYS A 163 -3.02 -13.14 0.99
N PHE A 164 -2.24 -13.23 2.07
CA PHE A 164 -0.83 -13.57 2.02
C PHE A 164 -0.37 -14.23 3.32
N THR A 165 0.66 -15.07 3.21
CA THR A 165 1.19 -15.82 4.34
C THR A 165 2.30 -15.05 5.05
N VAL A 166 2.24 -15.03 6.37
CA VAL A 166 3.28 -14.50 7.27
C VAL A 166 3.81 -15.62 8.14
N THR A 167 5.14 -15.67 8.32
CA THR A 167 5.78 -16.58 9.25
C THR A 167 6.34 -15.80 10.44
N VAL A 168 6.01 -16.26 11.65
CA VAL A 168 6.49 -15.70 12.92
C VAL A 168 7.99 -15.95 13.06
N LYS A 169 8.76 -14.93 13.41
CA LYS A 169 10.22 -15.00 13.63
C LYS A 169 10.57 -15.52 15.00
#